data_3c332301e8a07e9ef38b867d65ef4604
#
_entry.id   3c332301e8a07e9ef38b867d65ef4604
#
_cell.length_a   1.000
_cell.length_b   1.000
_cell.length_c   1.000
_cell.angle_alpha   90.00
_cell.angle_beta   90.00
_cell.angle_gamma   90.00
#
_symmetry.space_group_name_H-M   'P 1'
#
loop_
_entity.id
_entity.type
_entity.pdbx_description
1 polymer ?
#
loop_
_entity_poly.entity_id
_entity_poly.type
_entity_poly.pdbx_seq_one_letter_code
_entity_poly.pdbx_strand_id
1 'polypeptide(L)'
;MSNYVFALLILLQIKHWYIDFVDQTEAEVAGKGIYLNAVGMWHSFKQGLGTVFVSTLVFGLDYWFFSLIIGFIDFVLHYHIDWAKMNINKKYGYTIENPKFWAWLGADQMAHQLTYIGLVWLTVV
;
A
#
# COMPACT_ATOMS: atom_id res chain seq x y z
N MET A 1 -15.67 -17.21 12.29
CA MET A 1 -14.52 -16.40 11.83
C MET A 1 -14.07 -15.51 12.96
N SER A 2 -12.78 -15.38 13.17
CA SER A 2 -12.25 -14.57 14.24
C SER A 2 -12.44 -13.08 13.95
N ASN A 3 -12.79 -12.30 14.98
CA ASN A 3 -12.99 -10.85 14.87
C ASN A 3 -11.71 -10.11 14.43
N TYR A 4 -10.53 -10.71 14.64
CA TYR A 4 -9.27 -10.08 14.24
C TYR A 4 -9.14 -9.90 12.72
N VAL A 5 -9.77 -10.77 11.93
CA VAL A 5 -9.76 -10.65 10.46
C VAL A 5 -10.36 -9.32 10.02
N PHE A 6 -11.53 -8.99 10.57
CA PHE A 6 -12.18 -7.73 10.27
C PHE A 6 -11.41 -6.54 10.82
N ALA A 7 -10.90 -6.66 12.05
CA ALA A 7 -10.09 -5.60 12.67
C ALA A 7 -8.87 -5.29 11.81
N LEU A 8 -8.14 -6.32 11.37
CA LEU A 8 -6.96 -6.14 10.52
C LEU A 8 -7.32 -5.50 9.17
N LEU A 9 -8.37 -5.98 8.49
CA LEU A 9 -8.82 -5.40 7.22
C LEU A 9 -9.17 -3.92 7.38
N ILE A 10 -9.92 -3.55 8.41
CA ILE A 10 -10.32 -2.16 8.66
C ILE A 10 -9.09 -1.29 8.91
N LEU A 11 -8.19 -1.74 9.78
CA LEU A 11 -6.98 -0.97 10.11
C LEU A 11 -6.04 -0.81 8.92
N LEU A 12 -5.91 -1.83 8.06
CA LEU A 12 -5.12 -1.74 6.83
C LEU A 12 -5.70 -0.70 5.87
N GLN A 13 -7.04 -0.61 5.73
CA GLN A 13 -7.68 0.40 4.90
C GLN A 13 -7.47 1.82 5.45
N ILE A 14 -7.64 2.01 6.76
CA ILE A 14 -7.43 3.31 7.40
C ILE A 14 -5.96 3.75 7.25
N LYS A 15 -5.02 2.85 7.51
CA LYS A 15 -3.59 3.08 7.35
C LYS A 15 -3.26 3.51 5.91
N HIS A 16 -3.79 2.79 4.93
CA HIS A 16 -3.58 3.06 3.52
C HIS A 16 -4.11 4.45 3.13
N TRP A 17 -5.34 4.77 3.52
CA TRP A 17 -5.93 6.07 3.26
C TRP A 17 -5.07 7.21 3.84
N TYR A 18 -4.65 7.06 5.10
CA TYR A 18 -3.89 8.11 5.76
C TYR A 18 -2.54 8.36 5.05
N ILE A 19 -1.80 7.32 4.74
CA ILE A 19 -0.47 7.45 4.13
C ILE A 19 -0.57 7.93 2.67
N ASP A 20 -1.53 7.42 1.90
CA ASP A 20 -1.66 7.75 0.47
C ASP A 20 -2.36 9.08 0.20
N PHE A 21 -3.26 9.52 1.07
CA PHE A 21 -4.10 10.67 0.80
C PHE A 21 -3.95 11.82 1.79
N VAL A 22 -3.46 11.59 2.99
CA VAL A 22 -3.30 12.62 4.02
C VAL A 22 -1.84 13.01 4.22
N ASP A 23 -0.96 12.03 4.40
CA ASP A 23 0.47 12.25 4.69
C ASP A 23 1.33 12.43 3.45
N GLN A 24 0.88 11.93 2.30
CA GLN A 24 1.67 11.92 1.08
C GLN A 24 2.03 13.33 0.59
N THR A 25 3.31 13.55 0.29
CA THR A 25 3.83 14.81 -0.26
C THR A 25 3.92 14.78 -1.80
N GLU A 26 4.01 15.96 -2.41
CA GLU A 26 4.23 16.06 -3.88
C GLU A 26 5.54 15.39 -4.31
N ALA A 27 6.58 15.49 -3.48
CA ALA A 27 7.86 14.83 -3.75
C ALA A 27 7.73 13.30 -3.74
N GLU A 28 6.91 12.74 -2.85
CA GLU A 28 6.62 11.31 -2.82
C GLU A 28 5.87 10.88 -4.09
N VAL A 29 4.88 11.64 -4.51
CA VAL A 29 4.14 11.36 -5.74
C VAL A 29 5.08 11.34 -6.95
N ALA A 30 5.92 12.36 -7.09
CA ALA A 30 6.90 12.43 -8.18
C ALA A 30 7.90 11.27 -8.14
N GLY A 31 8.36 10.90 -6.94
CA GLY A 31 9.35 9.84 -6.75
C GLY A 31 8.83 8.43 -7.05
N LYS A 32 7.54 8.19 -6.93
CA LYS A 32 6.92 6.87 -7.17
C LYS A 32 7.18 6.35 -8.58
N GLY A 33 7.25 7.22 -9.58
CA GLY A 33 7.46 6.85 -10.98
C GLY A 33 8.91 6.58 -11.35
N ILE A 34 9.85 6.86 -10.48
CA ILE A 34 11.29 6.68 -10.70
C ILE A 34 11.76 5.47 -9.91
N TYR A 35 12.19 4.42 -10.61
CA TYR A 35 12.59 3.17 -9.95
C TYR A 35 13.80 3.39 -9.03
N LEU A 36 13.72 2.88 -7.81
CA LEU A 36 14.72 3.02 -6.74
C LEU A 36 14.95 4.46 -6.26
N ASN A 37 14.02 5.37 -6.57
CA ASN A 37 14.05 6.73 -6.01
C ASN A 37 13.83 6.68 -4.50
N ALA A 38 14.70 7.33 -3.72
CA ALA A 38 14.68 7.27 -2.27
C ALA A 38 13.36 7.79 -1.66
N VAL A 39 12.80 8.86 -2.22
CA VAL A 39 11.55 9.45 -1.71
C VAL A 39 10.34 8.56 -2.04
N GLY A 40 10.30 7.99 -3.24
CA GLY A 40 9.27 7.02 -3.62
C GLY A 40 9.35 5.75 -2.80
N MET A 41 10.56 5.25 -2.54
CA MET A 41 10.78 4.11 -1.65
C MET A 41 10.36 4.41 -0.20
N TRP A 42 10.65 5.60 0.29
CA TRP A 42 10.23 6.05 1.63
C TRP A 42 8.71 6.00 1.79
N HIS A 43 7.97 6.46 0.78
CA HIS A 43 6.51 6.39 0.80
C HIS A 43 6.01 4.95 0.98
N SER A 44 6.51 4.03 0.16
CA SER A 44 6.13 2.62 0.24
C SER A 44 6.62 1.95 1.53
N PHE A 45 7.78 2.35 2.02
CA PHE A 45 8.30 1.89 3.30
C PHE A 45 7.39 2.31 4.47
N LYS A 46 6.84 3.52 4.45
CA LYS A 46 5.83 3.95 5.43
C LYS A 46 4.60 3.05 5.39
N GLN A 47 4.16 2.64 4.20
CA GLN A 47 3.05 1.71 4.06
C GLN A 47 3.36 0.36 4.74
N GLY A 48 4.55 -0.17 4.51
CA GLY A 48 5.01 -1.41 5.15
C GLY A 48 5.10 -1.28 6.67
N LEU A 49 5.68 -0.18 7.16
CA LEU A 49 5.74 0.11 8.62
C LEU A 49 4.34 0.22 9.22
N GLY A 50 3.41 0.86 8.53
CA GLY A 50 2.02 0.95 8.96
C GLY A 50 1.39 -0.43 9.09
N THR A 51 1.67 -1.33 8.16
CA THR A 51 1.20 -2.73 8.22
C THR A 51 1.82 -3.48 9.42
N VAL A 52 3.10 -3.31 9.67
CA VAL A 52 3.74 -3.85 10.88
C VAL A 52 3.03 -3.35 12.14
N PHE A 53 2.79 -2.05 12.21
CA PHE A 53 2.14 -1.43 13.36
C PHE A 53 0.72 -1.97 13.59
N VAL A 54 -0.13 -1.96 12.57
CA VAL A 54 -1.53 -2.40 12.74
C VAL A 54 -1.63 -3.89 13.00
N SER A 55 -0.79 -4.71 12.39
CA SER A 55 -0.78 -6.15 12.66
C SER A 55 -0.28 -6.46 14.07
N THR A 56 0.70 -5.71 14.57
CA THR A 56 1.16 -5.85 15.95
C THR A 56 0.07 -5.45 16.94
N LEU A 57 -0.72 -4.41 16.64
CA LEU A 57 -1.88 -4.06 17.46
C LEU A 57 -2.92 -5.19 17.53
N VAL A 58 -3.13 -5.89 16.41
CA VAL A 58 -4.14 -6.96 16.33
C VAL A 58 -3.65 -8.26 16.97
N PHE A 59 -2.42 -8.66 16.70
CA PHE A 59 -1.90 -9.97 17.10
C PHE A 59 -1.07 -9.93 18.39
N GLY A 60 -0.54 -8.77 18.77
CA GLY A 60 0.37 -8.61 19.89
C GLY A 60 1.84 -8.79 19.51
N LEU A 61 2.72 -8.45 20.46
CA LEU A 61 4.17 -8.47 20.25
C LEU A 61 4.74 -9.88 20.03
N ASP A 62 4.06 -10.90 20.52
CA ASP A 62 4.53 -12.28 20.34
C ASP A 62 4.60 -12.68 18.85
N TYR A 63 3.86 -12.00 18.00
CA TYR A 63 3.82 -12.24 16.56
C TYR A 63 4.64 -11.21 15.76
N TRP A 64 5.60 -10.53 16.39
CA TRP A 64 6.37 -9.43 15.78
C TRP A 64 7.06 -9.86 14.46
N PHE A 65 7.61 -11.07 14.43
CA PHE A 65 8.31 -11.55 13.23
C PHE A 65 7.35 -11.74 12.05
N PHE A 66 6.18 -12.30 12.30
CA PHE A 66 5.14 -12.42 11.29
C PHE A 66 4.66 -11.04 10.80
N SER A 67 4.50 -10.09 11.71
CA SER A 67 4.14 -8.70 11.37
C SER A 67 5.20 -8.06 10.47
N LEU A 68 6.48 -8.31 10.72
CA LEU A 68 7.56 -7.83 9.84
C LEU A 68 7.46 -8.47 8.44
N ILE A 69 7.15 -9.75 8.34
CA ILE A 69 7.01 -10.43 7.05
C ILE A 69 5.89 -9.81 6.22
N ILE A 70 4.69 -9.66 6.77
CA ILE A 70 3.57 -9.08 6.03
C ILE A 70 3.79 -7.61 5.71
N GLY A 71 4.46 -6.86 6.59
CA GLY A 71 4.85 -5.48 6.33
C GLY A 71 5.85 -5.36 5.18
N PHE A 72 6.82 -6.26 5.10
CA PHE A 72 7.78 -6.31 4.00
C PHE A 72 7.09 -6.65 2.67
N ILE A 73 6.16 -7.61 2.68
CA ILE A 73 5.37 -7.94 1.48
C ILE A 73 4.57 -6.73 1.02
N ASP A 74 3.90 -6.04 1.94
CA ASP A 74 3.15 -4.82 1.62
C ASP A 74 4.08 -3.74 1.04
N PHE A 75 5.23 -3.49 1.65
CA PHE A 75 6.23 -2.56 1.14
C PHE A 75 6.57 -2.83 -0.33
N VAL A 76 6.94 -4.07 -0.64
CA VAL A 76 7.38 -4.44 -1.99
C VAL A 76 6.25 -4.34 -3.00
N LEU A 77 5.08 -4.85 -2.67
CA LEU A 77 3.91 -4.82 -3.57
C LEU A 77 3.40 -3.40 -3.76
N HIS A 78 3.28 -2.63 -2.69
CA HIS A 78 2.83 -1.24 -2.76
C HIS A 78 3.73 -0.41 -3.67
N TYR A 79 5.04 -0.56 -3.51
CA TYR A 79 6.03 0.13 -4.32
C TYR A 79 5.84 -0.15 -5.82
N HIS A 80 5.71 -1.41 -6.19
CA HIS A 80 5.60 -1.80 -7.61
C HIS A 80 4.25 -1.43 -8.22
N ILE A 81 3.17 -1.49 -7.45
CA ILE A 81 1.84 -1.04 -7.90
C ILE A 81 1.87 0.45 -8.23
N ASP A 82 2.39 1.28 -7.32
CA ASP A 82 2.50 2.72 -7.53
C ASP A 82 3.39 3.05 -8.72
N TRP A 83 4.55 2.39 -8.82
CA TRP A 83 5.48 2.58 -9.92
C TRP A 83 4.82 2.25 -11.27
N ALA A 84 4.10 1.14 -11.35
CA ALA A 84 3.42 0.71 -12.57
C ALA A 84 2.38 1.75 -13.01
N LYS A 85 1.53 2.22 -12.10
CA LYS A 85 0.52 3.25 -12.38
C LYS A 85 1.16 4.53 -12.89
N MET A 86 2.18 5.03 -12.21
CA MET A 86 2.85 6.27 -12.59
C MET A 86 3.48 6.17 -13.97
N ASN A 87 4.08 5.02 -14.30
CA ASN A 87 4.72 4.82 -15.60
C ASN A 87 3.71 4.60 -16.73
N ILE A 88 2.57 3.97 -16.46
CA ILE A 88 1.47 3.87 -17.43
C ILE A 88 0.94 5.26 -17.78
N ASN A 89 0.65 6.08 -16.78
CA ASN A 89 0.18 7.44 -17.01
C ASN A 89 1.20 8.27 -17.79
N LYS A 90 2.49 8.15 -17.45
CA LYS A 90 3.57 8.84 -18.15
C LYS A 90 3.69 8.39 -19.61
N LYS A 91 3.66 7.07 -19.84
CA LYS A 91 3.81 6.50 -21.19
C LYS A 91 2.71 6.97 -22.14
N TYR A 92 1.48 7.04 -21.67
CA TYR A 92 0.32 7.39 -22.50
C TYR A 92 -0.11 8.85 -22.35
N GLY A 93 0.57 9.64 -21.52
CA GLY A 93 0.23 11.05 -21.30
C GLY A 93 -1.10 11.27 -20.59
N TYR A 94 -1.54 10.35 -19.76
CA TYR A 94 -2.79 10.48 -19.03
C TYR A 94 -2.65 11.49 -17.90
N THR A 95 -3.51 12.50 -17.91
CA THR A 95 -3.62 13.52 -16.86
C THR A 95 -5.01 13.49 -16.25
N ILE A 96 -5.24 14.31 -15.22
CA ILE A 96 -6.53 14.38 -14.51
C ILE A 96 -7.74 14.70 -15.42
N GLU A 97 -7.51 15.24 -16.60
CA GLU A 97 -8.53 15.57 -17.61
C GLU A 97 -8.92 14.36 -18.45
N ASN A 98 -8.13 13.29 -18.42
CA ASN A 98 -8.40 12.08 -19.20
C ASN A 98 -9.10 11.04 -18.34
N PRO A 99 -10.24 10.46 -18.79
CA PRO A 99 -10.93 9.40 -18.04
C PRO A 99 -10.06 8.19 -17.69
N LYS A 100 -9.06 7.88 -18.52
CA LYS A 100 -8.15 6.75 -18.28
C LYS A 100 -7.22 6.97 -17.10
N PHE A 101 -6.87 8.22 -16.79
CA PHE A 101 -6.14 8.53 -15.55
C PHE A 101 -6.90 8.03 -14.33
N TRP A 102 -8.20 8.30 -14.28
CA TRP A 102 -9.05 7.90 -13.16
C TRP A 102 -9.29 6.38 -13.12
N ALA A 103 -9.39 5.75 -14.29
CA ALA A 103 -9.50 4.30 -14.37
C ALA A 103 -8.24 3.62 -13.81
N TRP A 104 -7.06 4.12 -14.15
CA TRP A 104 -5.80 3.59 -13.61
C TRP A 104 -5.61 3.91 -12.13
N LEU A 105 -6.07 5.07 -11.67
CA LEU A 105 -6.09 5.36 -10.23
C LEU A 105 -6.98 4.35 -9.49
N GLY A 106 -8.16 4.05 -10.02
CA GLY A 106 -9.05 3.04 -9.46
C GLY A 106 -8.43 1.64 -9.46
N ALA A 107 -7.75 1.25 -10.53
CA ALA A 107 -7.03 -0.02 -10.62
C ALA A 107 -5.89 -0.11 -9.60
N ASP A 108 -5.16 0.97 -9.40
CA ASP A 108 -4.13 1.11 -8.37
C ASP A 108 -4.71 0.88 -6.97
N GLN A 109 -5.82 1.55 -6.65
CA GLN A 109 -6.49 1.36 -5.36
C GLN A 109 -7.02 -0.06 -5.19
N MET A 110 -7.60 -0.63 -6.22
CA MET A 110 -8.06 -2.03 -6.19
C MET A 110 -6.89 -2.99 -5.94
N ALA A 111 -5.75 -2.79 -6.60
CA ALA A 111 -4.56 -3.63 -6.41
C ALA A 111 -4.04 -3.55 -4.96
N HIS A 112 -4.03 -2.36 -4.35
CA HIS A 112 -3.67 -2.22 -2.93
C HIS A 112 -4.65 -2.96 -2.02
N GLN A 113 -5.94 -2.84 -2.28
CA GLN A 113 -6.98 -3.54 -1.50
C GLN A 113 -6.86 -5.06 -1.63
N LEU A 114 -6.58 -5.57 -2.83
CA LEU A 114 -6.33 -6.99 -3.05
C LEU A 114 -5.07 -7.47 -2.32
N THR A 115 -4.04 -6.63 -2.25
CA THR A 115 -2.85 -6.90 -1.42
C THR A 115 -3.26 -7.11 0.03
N TYR A 116 -4.09 -6.25 0.60
CA TYR A 116 -4.52 -6.37 2.00
C TYR A 116 -5.36 -7.62 2.23
N ILE A 117 -6.24 -7.96 1.31
CA ILE A 117 -6.99 -9.22 1.37
C ILE A 117 -6.02 -10.41 1.38
N GLY A 118 -4.99 -10.38 0.52
CA GLY A 118 -3.96 -11.41 0.48
C GLY A 118 -3.15 -11.51 1.77
N LEU A 119 -2.77 -10.36 2.36
CA LEU A 119 -2.05 -10.32 3.64
C LEU A 119 -2.90 -10.91 4.77
N VAL A 120 -4.18 -10.57 4.82
CA VAL A 120 -5.11 -11.13 5.81
C VAL A 120 -5.30 -12.63 5.58
N TRP A 121 -5.39 -13.07 4.32
CA TRP A 121 -5.47 -14.49 4.00
C TRP A 121 -4.28 -15.27 4.56
N LEU A 122 -3.07 -14.73 4.48
CA LEU A 122 -1.87 -15.35 5.06
C LEU A 122 -1.99 -15.55 6.58
N THR A 123 -2.84 -14.78 7.26
CA THR A 123 -3.02 -14.92 8.71
C THR A 123 -3.95 -16.07 9.10
N VAL A 124 -4.73 -16.59 8.15
CA VAL A 124 -5.76 -17.62 8.41
C VAL A 124 -5.44 -18.98 7.80
N VAL A 125 -4.37 -19.08 7.01
CA VAL A 125 -3.93 -20.36 6.43
C VAL A 125 -3.05 -21.19 7.38
#